data_138d515ebf3c8a1da833b95cb3ac8d71
#
_entry.id   138d515ebf3c8a1da833b95cb3ac8d71
#
_cell.length_a   1.000
_cell.length_b   1.000
_cell.length_c   1.000
_cell.angle_alpha   90.00
_cell.angle_beta   90.00
_cell.angle_gamma   90.00
#
_symmetry.space_group_name_H-M   'P 1'
#
loop_
_entity.id
_entity.type
_entity.pdbx_description
1 polymer ?
#
loop_
_entity_poly.entity_id
_entity_poly.type
_entity_poly.pdbx_seq_one_letter_code
_entity_poly.pdbx_strand_id
1 'polypeptide(L)'
;ITQPVMGANGLPRSTPEAQGVSSAGILAFLEAVEQKKYEQHSLMMLRHGRVVAEGWWSPYRPEFNHTMYSMSKSFTSTAMGFAVAEGKLRVDDRVVSFFPNDLPDKVSDNLAALRIKDLLTMSVGNEKEPTPAMVPEENWVKTFLASPITHPPGSAFMYNSGATYMLSAIVQHVTGQKIIDYLKPRLFEPLGIEGMTWETCPRGINVGGWGLSIQTEGLAKFGQLYLQKGVWNGRPVLPAQWIEEATTFKIQQPVPAKPSRPNDQNDWLQGYGYQFWRSTHNAFRGDGAFGQFTLVMPDQDAVMAITSESGDMQGQLDLVWKHLLPAMKEKSLPADPSSLAQLRQKLVSLALTLPNGQTSSPTVRRISGKAFKLEANELGLQSASFAFRMDACLLTLRDSQHEHSIACGIARWQRGETALPGTPPRLISGGAPRSGTPFKIATGGAWKDENTFEMMLRYYETPHHDTVTCRFDGGQVEIAFMNSIAAMSATPTDKRPVLIGRMMG
;
A
#
# COMPACT_ATOMS: atom_id res chain seq x y z
N ILE A 1 -15.31 4.57 29.14
CA ILE A 1 -14.62 4.32 27.87
C ILE A 1 -13.28 5.01 28.00
N THR A 2 -12.26 4.22 28.38
CA THR A 2 -10.87 4.67 28.56
C THR A 2 -10.34 5.10 27.21
N GLN A 3 -9.81 6.34 27.14
CA GLN A 3 -8.96 6.77 26.04
C GLN A 3 -7.83 5.74 25.90
N PRO A 4 -7.43 5.34 24.67
CA PRO A 4 -6.28 4.50 24.50
C PRO A 4 -5.08 5.21 25.15
N VAL A 5 -4.41 4.52 26.05
CA VAL A 5 -3.18 5.01 26.70
C VAL A 5 -2.17 5.23 25.59
N MET A 6 -1.80 6.47 25.36
CA MET A 6 -0.75 6.83 24.40
C MET A 6 0.56 6.13 24.81
N GLY A 7 1.15 5.35 23.95
CA GLY A 7 2.56 5.00 24.07
C GLY A 7 3.39 6.31 24.08
N ALA A 8 4.52 6.30 24.77
CA ALA A 8 5.37 7.49 24.98
C ALA A 8 5.76 8.25 23.68
N ASN A 9 5.59 7.63 22.51
CA ASN A 9 5.95 8.16 21.19
C ASN A 9 4.74 8.39 20.25
N GLY A 10 3.49 8.30 20.75
CA GLY A 10 2.28 8.50 19.94
C GLY A 10 2.01 9.97 19.60
N LEU A 11 1.31 10.22 18.50
CA LEU A 11 0.79 11.55 18.15
C LEU A 11 -0.23 12.03 19.21
N PRO A 12 -0.30 13.31 19.56
CA PRO A 12 -1.33 13.83 20.45
C PRO A 12 -2.70 13.79 19.78
N ARG A 13 -3.75 13.50 20.55
CA ARG A 13 -5.15 13.45 20.09
C ARG A 13 -5.92 14.68 20.57
N SER A 14 -6.95 15.05 19.79
CA SER A 14 -7.86 16.16 20.14
C SER A 14 -9.27 15.86 19.60
N THR A 15 -10.27 16.59 20.08
CA THR A 15 -11.56 16.61 19.39
C THR A 15 -11.46 17.41 18.09
N PRO A 16 -12.19 17.04 17.03
CA PRO A 16 -12.18 17.75 15.77
C PRO A 16 -12.51 19.25 15.95
N GLU A 17 -13.55 19.58 16.66
CA GLU A 17 -14.04 20.95 16.87
C GLU A 17 -12.97 21.84 17.54
N ALA A 18 -12.21 21.31 18.51
CA ALA A 18 -11.12 22.04 19.16
C ALA A 18 -9.98 22.40 18.17
N GLN A 19 -9.87 21.67 17.06
CA GLN A 19 -8.91 21.92 16.01
C GLN A 19 -9.56 22.52 14.75
N GLY A 20 -10.77 23.08 14.87
CA GLY A 20 -11.45 23.74 13.78
C GLY A 20 -12.01 22.79 12.71
N VAL A 21 -12.19 21.52 13.01
CA VAL A 21 -12.73 20.53 12.08
C VAL A 21 -14.13 20.10 12.53
N SER A 22 -15.10 20.05 11.62
CA SER A 22 -16.44 19.59 11.93
C SER A 22 -16.51 18.06 12.03
N SER A 23 -16.92 17.50 13.18
CA SER A 23 -17.21 16.08 13.33
C SER A 23 -18.28 15.59 12.32
N ALA A 24 -19.29 16.40 12.03
CA ALA A 24 -20.28 16.09 11.01
C ALA A 24 -19.66 16.01 9.59
N GLY A 25 -18.67 16.86 9.27
CA GLY A 25 -17.97 16.80 8.00
C GLY A 25 -17.11 15.53 7.85
N ILE A 26 -16.46 15.09 8.92
CA ILE A 26 -15.73 13.81 8.91
C ILE A 26 -16.70 12.63 8.76
N LEU A 27 -17.82 12.67 9.45
CA LEU A 27 -18.86 11.64 9.33
C LEU A 27 -19.41 11.56 7.89
N ALA A 28 -19.71 12.70 7.26
CA ALA A 28 -20.15 12.76 5.87
C ALA A 28 -19.09 12.20 4.89
N PHE A 29 -17.80 12.41 5.16
CA PHE A 29 -16.73 11.78 4.39
C PHE A 29 -16.79 10.25 4.50
N LEU A 30 -16.89 9.69 5.71
CA LEU A 30 -16.95 8.24 5.92
C LEU A 30 -18.19 7.62 5.26
N GLU A 31 -19.33 8.29 5.35
CA GLU A 31 -20.57 7.86 4.69
C GLU A 31 -20.43 7.87 3.17
N ALA A 32 -19.78 8.90 2.61
CA ALA A 32 -19.53 8.98 1.18
C ALA A 32 -18.56 7.88 0.69
N VAL A 33 -17.53 7.53 1.48
CA VAL A 33 -16.65 6.39 1.21
C VAL A 33 -17.44 5.10 1.10
N GLU A 34 -18.35 4.84 2.05
CA GLU A 34 -19.21 3.65 2.03
C GLU A 34 -20.19 3.65 0.84
N GLN A 35 -20.85 4.77 0.57
CA GLN A 35 -21.76 4.91 -0.58
C GLN A 35 -21.06 4.65 -1.92
N LYS A 36 -19.81 5.09 -2.05
CA LYS A 36 -18.96 4.86 -3.23
C LYS A 36 -18.36 3.47 -3.25
N LYS A 37 -18.50 2.71 -2.16
CA LYS A 37 -17.87 1.39 -1.99
C LYS A 37 -16.36 1.42 -2.16
N TYR A 38 -15.71 2.53 -1.78
CA TYR A 38 -14.26 2.58 -1.73
C TYR A 38 -13.78 1.75 -0.53
N GLU A 39 -13.00 0.72 -0.82
CA GLU A 39 -12.48 -0.14 0.23
C GLU A 39 -11.30 0.55 0.92
N GLN A 40 -11.55 1.15 2.07
CA GLN A 40 -10.51 1.67 2.95
C GLN A 40 -10.16 0.66 4.04
N HIS A 41 -8.89 0.64 4.43
CA HIS A 41 -8.37 -0.22 5.50
C HIS A 41 -8.07 0.56 6.76
N SER A 42 -7.57 1.79 6.59
CA SER A 42 -7.34 2.72 7.68
C SER A 42 -7.37 4.16 7.21
N LEU A 43 -7.67 5.05 8.15
CA LEU A 43 -7.46 6.47 8.00
C LEU A 43 -6.91 7.07 9.29
N MET A 44 -6.11 8.12 9.15
CA MET A 44 -5.71 9.00 10.27
C MET A 44 -5.64 10.43 9.75
N MET A 45 -6.42 11.31 10.36
CA MET A 45 -6.48 12.74 10.02
C MET A 45 -5.85 13.57 11.14
N LEU A 46 -4.86 14.37 10.77
CA LEU A 46 -4.21 15.33 11.65
C LEU A 46 -4.62 16.75 11.30
N ARG A 47 -4.78 17.58 12.32
CA ARG A 47 -4.96 19.02 12.23
C ARG A 47 -4.16 19.71 13.33
N HIS A 48 -3.36 20.73 12.98
CA HIS A 48 -2.47 21.42 13.92
C HIS A 48 -1.58 20.44 14.72
N GLY A 49 -1.05 19.39 14.03
CA GLY A 49 -0.21 18.36 14.65
C GLY A 49 -0.93 17.40 15.61
N ARG A 50 -2.28 17.40 15.65
CA ARG A 50 -3.09 16.54 16.52
C ARG A 50 -3.99 15.63 15.70
N VAL A 51 -4.08 14.37 16.08
CA VAL A 51 -5.04 13.42 15.48
C VAL A 51 -6.44 13.85 15.90
N VAL A 52 -7.29 14.14 14.91
CA VAL A 52 -8.69 14.54 15.10
C VAL A 52 -9.68 13.43 14.71
N ALA A 53 -9.25 12.50 13.86
CA ALA A 53 -9.97 11.27 13.54
C ALA A 53 -9.00 10.16 13.18
N GLU A 54 -9.30 8.95 13.63
CA GLU A 54 -8.56 7.74 13.26
C GLU A 54 -9.50 6.55 13.26
N GLY A 55 -9.31 5.63 12.31
CA GLY A 55 -10.15 4.44 12.18
C GLY A 55 -9.50 3.35 11.34
N TRP A 56 -9.83 2.12 11.67
CA TRP A 56 -9.40 0.92 10.95
C TRP A 56 -10.61 0.06 10.62
N TRP A 57 -10.74 -0.33 9.38
CA TRP A 57 -11.79 -1.27 8.96
C TRP A 57 -11.40 -2.69 9.38
N SER A 58 -12.10 -3.27 10.36
CA SER A 58 -11.87 -4.67 10.75
C SER A 58 -11.86 -5.57 9.50
N PRO A 59 -10.87 -6.47 9.31
CA PRO A 59 -9.92 -6.99 10.30
C PRO A 59 -8.61 -6.22 10.46
N TYR A 60 -8.41 -5.10 9.74
CA TYR A 60 -7.24 -4.23 9.92
C TYR A 60 -7.21 -3.59 11.30
N ARG A 61 -6.01 -3.24 11.80
CA ARG A 61 -5.78 -2.68 13.13
C ARG A 61 -4.57 -1.73 13.15
N PRO A 62 -4.48 -0.85 14.15
CA PRO A 62 -3.37 0.12 14.26
C PRO A 62 -1.99 -0.51 14.37
N GLU A 63 -1.88 -1.69 15.00
CA GLU A 63 -0.61 -2.39 15.19
C GLU A 63 -0.09 -3.12 13.94
N PHE A 64 -0.88 -3.20 12.87
CA PHE A 64 -0.46 -3.89 11.65
C PHE A 64 0.25 -2.95 10.68
N ASN A 65 1.36 -3.44 10.13
CA ASN A 65 1.95 -2.83 8.96
C ASN A 65 1.04 -3.01 7.76
N HIS A 66 1.15 -2.08 6.82
CA HIS A 66 0.47 -2.17 5.53
C HIS A 66 1.47 -1.89 4.42
N THR A 67 1.41 -2.65 3.33
CA THR A 67 2.26 -2.44 2.15
C THR A 67 1.92 -1.11 1.50
N MET A 68 2.94 -0.26 1.31
CA MET A 68 2.79 1.10 0.82
C MET A 68 2.89 1.26 -0.69
N TYR A 69 3.30 0.23 -1.42
CA TYR A 69 3.57 0.38 -2.85
C TYR A 69 4.42 1.62 -3.15
N SER A 70 4.04 2.40 -4.14
CA SER A 70 4.79 3.57 -4.60
C SER A 70 4.89 4.71 -3.58
N MET A 71 4.11 4.69 -2.50
CA MET A 71 4.33 5.61 -1.36
C MET A 71 5.75 5.48 -0.79
N SER A 72 6.38 4.31 -0.94
CA SER A 72 7.79 4.05 -0.61
C SER A 72 8.76 5.05 -1.25
N LYS A 73 8.41 5.57 -2.43
CA LYS A 73 9.24 6.51 -3.20
C LYS A 73 9.53 7.80 -2.43
N SER A 74 8.57 8.30 -1.68
CA SER A 74 8.74 9.51 -0.88
C SER A 74 9.71 9.29 0.29
N PHE A 75 9.75 8.07 0.85
CA PHE A 75 10.76 7.70 1.85
C PHE A 75 12.15 7.54 1.22
N THR A 76 12.24 7.01 -0.01
CA THR A 76 13.51 6.94 -0.77
C THR A 76 14.04 8.34 -1.07
N SER A 77 13.17 9.28 -1.47
CA SER A 77 13.51 10.70 -1.61
C SER A 77 14.05 11.29 -0.30
N THR A 78 13.43 10.96 0.82
CA THR A 78 13.89 11.41 2.14
C THR A 78 15.31 10.90 2.46
N ALA A 79 15.62 9.64 2.10
CA ALA A 79 16.97 9.10 2.25
C ALA A 79 17.98 9.87 1.39
N MET A 80 17.60 10.23 0.16
CA MET A 80 18.42 11.11 -0.70
C MET A 80 18.64 12.48 -0.03
N GLY A 81 17.61 13.05 0.58
CA GLY A 81 17.70 14.33 1.28
C GLY A 81 18.72 14.31 2.41
N PHE A 82 18.75 13.25 3.20
CA PHE A 82 19.79 13.05 4.23
C PHE A 82 21.18 12.92 3.62
N ALA A 83 21.33 12.12 2.53
CA ALA A 83 22.62 11.93 1.88
C ALA A 83 23.18 13.22 1.26
N VAL A 84 22.30 14.07 0.70
CA VAL A 84 22.67 15.43 0.24
C VAL A 84 23.09 16.31 1.40
N ALA A 85 22.31 16.34 2.48
CA ALA A 85 22.61 17.15 3.65
C ALA A 85 23.92 16.75 4.34
N GLU A 86 24.28 15.47 4.31
CA GLU A 86 25.54 14.93 4.82
C GLU A 86 26.71 15.12 3.83
N GLY A 87 26.50 15.76 2.68
CA GLY A 87 27.52 16.00 1.67
C GLY A 87 28.04 14.75 0.96
N LYS A 88 27.32 13.64 1.03
CA LYS A 88 27.71 12.35 0.40
C LYS A 88 27.49 12.33 -1.11
N LEU A 89 26.56 13.13 -1.61
CA LEU A 89 26.23 13.29 -3.02
C LEU A 89 25.52 14.62 -3.26
N ARG A 90 25.36 14.99 -4.54
CA ARG A 90 24.60 16.13 -5.01
C ARG A 90 23.59 15.69 -6.06
N VAL A 91 22.46 16.38 -6.15
CA VAL A 91 21.41 16.05 -7.11
C VAL A 91 21.88 16.18 -8.58
N ASP A 92 22.94 16.93 -8.81
CA ASP A 92 23.57 17.09 -10.14
C ASP A 92 24.65 16.05 -10.47
N ASP A 93 24.97 15.15 -9.55
CA ASP A 93 25.96 14.10 -9.82
C ASP A 93 25.45 13.13 -10.89
N ARG A 94 26.38 12.65 -11.74
CA ARG A 94 26.08 11.73 -12.84
C ARG A 94 25.81 10.32 -12.30
N VAL A 95 24.72 9.71 -12.72
CA VAL A 95 24.34 8.36 -12.27
C VAL A 95 25.40 7.32 -12.62
N VAL A 96 25.98 7.42 -13.81
CA VAL A 96 27.03 6.50 -14.28
C VAL A 96 28.29 6.46 -13.39
N SER A 97 28.58 7.55 -12.66
CA SER A 97 29.78 7.62 -11.80
C SER A 97 29.68 6.71 -10.57
N PHE A 98 28.47 6.30 -10.16
CA PHE A 98 28.27 5.41 -9.01
C PHE A 98 28.43 3.93 -9.35
N PHE A 99 28.29 3.55 -10.62
CA PHE A 99 28.24 2.15 -11.05
C PHE A 99 29.15 1.85 -12.24
N PRO A 100 30.46 2.14 -12.17
CA PRO A 100 31.35 1.97 -13.32
C PRO A 100 31.46 0.53 -13.82
N ASN A 101 31.24 -0.46 -12.94
CA ASN A 101 31.31 -1.88 -13.27
C ASN A 101 30.00 -2.47 -13.83
N ASP A 102 28.93 -1.70 -13.83
CA ASP A 102 27.60 -2.14 -14.30
C ASP A 102 27.18 -1.42 -15.60
N LEU A 103 28.09 -0.61 -16.19
CA LEU A 103 27.79 0.12 -17.40
C LEU A 103 27.70 -0.83 -18.62
N PRO A 104 26.82 -0.51 -19.60
CA PRO A 104 26.78 -1.22 -20.86
C PRO A 104 28.06 -0.95 -21.68
N ASP A 105 28.40 -1.85 -22.61
CA ASP A 105 29.59 -1.71 -23.47
C ASP A 105 29.63 -0.37 -24.21
N LYS A 106 28.46 0.16 -24.57
CA LYS A 106 28.31 1.48 -25.17
C LYS A 106 27.45 2.37 -24.31
N VAL A 107 28.05 3.35 -23.67
CA VAL A 107 27.37 4.40 -22.94
C VAL A 107 26.84 5.45 -23.92
N SER A 108 25.52 5.64 -24.03
CA SER A 108 24.95 6.69 -24.87
C SER A 108 25.16 8.08 -24.25
N ASP A 109 25.07 9.13 -25.06
CA ASP A 109 25.19 10.51 -24.59
C ASP A 109 24.09 10.84 -23.53
N ASN A 110 22.86 10.34 -23.72
CA ASN A 110 21.78 10.50 -22.75
C ASN A 110 22.08 9.77 -21.42
N LEU A 111 22.57 8.53 -21.48
CA LEU A 111 22.96 7.81 -20.26
C LEU A 111 24.12 8.52 -19.54
N ALA A 112 25.12 8.99 -20.28
CA ALA A 112 26.24 9.78 -19.73
C ALA A 112 25.76 11.10 -19.11
N ALA A 113 24.68 11.69 -19.65
CA ALA A 113 24.10 12.94 -19.18
C ALA A 113 23.20 12.78 -17.96
N LEU A 114 22.68 11.57 -17.69
CA LEU A 114 21.70 11.28 -16.63
C LEU A 114 22.22 11.66 -15.25
N ARG A 115 21.44 12.44 -14.50
CA ARG A 115 21.75 12.92 -13.14
C ARG A 115 20.76 12.39 -12.11
N ILE A 116 21.14 12.45 -10.84
CA ILE A 116 20.26 12.07 -9.72
C ILE A 116 18.94 12.83 -9.75
N LYS A 117 18.96 14.14 -10.06
CA LYS A 117 17.72 14.92 -10.15
C LYS A 117 16.74 14.41 -11.22
N ASP A 118 17.24 13.83 -12.31
CA ASP A 118 16.40 13.27 -13.36
C ASP A 118 15.72 11.96 -12.92
N LEU A 119 16.38 11.19 -12.05
CA LEU A 119 15.75 10.05 -11.34
C LEU A 119 14.68 10.54 -10.38
N LEU A 120 14.98 11.58 -9.58
CA LEU A 120 14.07 12.14 -8.57
C LEU A 120 12.80 12.72 -9.18
N THR A 121 12.90 13.33 -10.36
CA THR A 121 11.77 13.97 -11.06
C THR A 121 11.06 13.06 -12.05
N MET A 122 11.40 11.76 -12.13
CA MET A 122 10.80 10.85 -13.11
C MET A 122 10.99 11.29 -14.55
N SER A 123 12.18 11.86 -14.88
CA SER A 123 12.49 12.40 -16.20
C SER A 123 13.77 11.79 -16.81
N VAL A 124 13.92 10.48 -16.65
CA VAL A 124 15.08 9.72 -17.16
C VAL A 124 15.24 9.82 -18.68
N GLY A 125 14.10 9.85 -19.39
CA GLY A 125 14.07 9.85 -20.86
C GLY A 125 13.91 8.47 -21.49
N ASN A 126 13.51 7.44 -20.75
CA ASN A 126 13.10 6.16 -21.32
C ASN A 126 11.74 6.29 -22.03
N GLU A 127 11.51 5.52 -23.10
CA GLU A 127 10.19 5.36 -23.72
C GLU A 127 9.29 4.35 -22.97
N LYS A 128 9.93 3.39 -22.32
CA LYS A 128 9.24 2.33 -21.57
C LYS A 128 9.81 2.23 -20.16
N GLU A 129 8.94 2.01 -19.22
CA GLU A 129 9.30 1.78 -17.83
C GLU A 129 10.16 0.52 -17.70
N PRO A 130 11.41 0.59 -17.18
CA PRO A 130 12.36 -0.52 -17.21
C PRO A 130 12.11 -1.61 -16.16
N THR A 131 11.32 -1.37 -15.13
CA THR A 131 11.09 -2.30 -14.02
C THR A 131 10.66 -3.71 -14.46
N PRO A 132 9.77 -3.91 -15.44
CA PRO A 132 9.40 -5.25 -15.88
C PRO A 132 10.58 -6.06 -16.44
N ALA A 133 11.55 -5.38 -17.07
CA ALA A 133 12.77 -6.03 -17.56
C ALA A 133 13.80 -6.26 -16.44
N MET A 134 13.80 -5.40 -15.40
CA MET A 134 14.73 -5.50 -14.27
C MET A 134 14.37 -6.64 -13.32
N VAL A 135 13.08 -6.80 -13.01
CA VAL A 135 12.59 -7.69 -11.94
C VAL A 135 13.00 -9.16 -12.11
N PRO A 136 13.03 -9.77 -13.31
CA PRO A 136 13.50 -11.13 -13.50
C PRO A 136 15.01 -11.31 -13.31
N GLU A 137 15.78 -10.22 -13.38
CA GLU A 137 17.24 -10.25 -13.39
C GLU A 137 17.82 -10.24 -11.96
N GLU A 138 19.04 -10.73 -11.82
CA GLU A 138 19.78 -10.66 -10.55
C GLU A 138 20.32 -9.23 -10.29
N ASN A 139 20.86 -8.58 -11.34
CA ASN A 139 21.47 -7.25 -11.24
C ASN A 139 20.59 -6.16 -11.87
N TRP A 140 19.72 -5.60 -11.06
CA TRP A 140 18.79 -4.56 -11.50
C TRP A 140 19.48 -3.26 -11.91
N VAL A 141 20.61 -2.91 -11.28
CA VAL A 141 21.42 -1.73 -11.66
C VAL A 141 21.89 -1.86 -13.10
N LYS A 142 22.53 -3.00 -13.45
CA LYS A 142 23.02 -3.27 -14.80
C LYS A 142 21.90 -3.23 -15.83
N THR A 143 20.76 -3.84 -15.53
CA THR A 143 19.59 -3.87 -16.42
C THR A 143 19.02 -2.48 -16.63
N PHE A 144 18.91 -1.66 -15.57
CA PHE A 144 18.49 -0.28 -15.70
C PHE A 144 19.42 0.53 -16.60
N LEU A 145 20.74 0.46 -16.36
CA LEU A 145 21.74 1.21 -17.13
C LEU A 145 21.82 0.77 -18.60
N ALA A 146 21.45 -0.47 -18.90
CA ALA A 146 21.34 -1.00 -20.26
C ALA A 146 20.01 -0.63 -20.96
N SER A 147 19.03 -0.12 -20.21
CA SER A 147 17.73 0.25 -20.79
C SER A 147 17.85 1.50 -21.66
N PRO A 148 17.22 1.53 -22.86
CA PRO A 148 17.34 2.66 -23.78
C PRO A 148 16.82 3.97 -23.17
N ILE A 149 17.63 5.03 -23.24
CA ILE A 149 17.28 6.42 -22.90
C ILE A 149 17.24 7.19 -24.21
N THR A 150 16.05 7.37 -24.77
CA THR A 150 15.85 7.90 -26.13
C THR A 150 15.62 9.41 -26.15
N HIS A 151 15.22 9.98 -25.01
CA HIS A 151 15.03 11.43 -24.84
C HIS A 151 16.09 12.01 -23.91
N PRO A 152 16.45 13.28 -24.05
CA PRO A 152 17.36 13.93 -23.12
C PRO A 152 16.83 13.85 -21.68
N PRO A 153 17.66 13.43 -20.69
CA PRO A 153 17.25 13.47 -19.29
C PRO A 153 16.77 14.84 -18.85
N GLY A 154 15.71 14.88 -18.05
CA GLY A 154 15.06 16.11 -17.59
C GLY A 154 14.04 16.70 -18.56
N SER A 155 13.88 16.18 -19.77
CA SER A 155 13.03 16.78 -20.81
C SER A 155 11.56 16.38 -20.75
N ALA A 156 11.25 15.20 -20.26
CA ALA A 156 9.87 14.67 -20.23
C ALA A 156 9.64 13.79 -19.02
N PHE A 157 8.45 13.94 -18.42
CA PHE A 157 8.01 13.06 -17.33
C PHE A 157 7.57 11.70 -17.86
N MET A 158 8.10 10.66 -17.26
CA MET A 158 7.58 9.30 -17.37
C MET A 158 7.75 8.59 -16.03
N TYR A 159 6.63 8.16 -15.43
CA TYR A 159 6.64 7.47 -14.15
C TYR A 159 7.46 6.18 -14.22
N ASN A 160 8.50 6.06 -13.38
CA ASN A 160 9.56 5.07 -13.54
C ASN A 160 10.02 4.55 -12.17
N SER A 161 9.58 3.35 -11.80
CA SER A 161 9.96 2.73 -10.53
C SER A 161 11.41 2.26 -10.51
N GLY A 162 11.97 1.92 -11.68
CA GLY A 162 13.40 1.62 -11.83
C GLY A 162 14.28 2.83 -11.50
N ALA A 163 13.84 4.06 -11.84
CA ALA A 163 14.55 5.27 -11.45
C ALA A 163 14.65 5.41 -9.93
N THR A 164 13.57 5.10 -9.21
CA THR A 164 13.58 5.15 -7.74
C THR A 164 14.43 4.01 -7.14
N TYR A 165 14.43 2.82 -7.75
CA TYR A 165 15.37 1.78 -7.35
C TYR A 165 16.81 2.25 -7.48
N MET A 166 17.17 2.96 -8.57
CA MET A 166 18.51 3.51 -8.73
C MET A 166 18.86 4.52 -7.63
N LEU A 167 17.91 5.34 -7.16
CA LEU A 167 18.12 6.21 -5.99
C LEU A 167 18.46 5.39 -4.74
N SER A 168 17.75 4.29 -4.51
CA SER A 168 18.03 3.38 -3.40
C SER A 168 19.42 2.75 -3.52
N ALA A 169 19.79 2.30 -4.71
CA ALA A 169 21.11 1.73 -5.00
C ALA A 169 22.23 2.75 -4.79
N ILE A 170 22.02 4.01 -5.20
CA ILE A 170 22.98 5.11 -4.99
C ILE A 170 23.17 5.38 -3.48
N VAL A 171 22.08 5.49 -2.71
CA VAL A 171 22.19 5.66 -1.24
C VAL A 171 23.00 4.52 -0.62
N GLN A 172 22.69 3.26 -0.97
CA GLN A 172 23.44 2.12 -0.45
C GLN A 172 24.91 2.15 -0.88
N HIS A 173 25.19 2.56 -2.12
CA HIS A 173 26.57 2.69 -2.62
C HIS A 173 27.38 3.71 -1.80
N VAL A 174 26.83 4.92 -1.56
CA VAL A 174 27.58 5.99 -0.89
C VAL A 174 27.60 5.88 0.64
N THR A 175 26.67 5.09 1.23
CA THR A 175 26.56 4.96 2.69
C THR A 175 27.02 3.59 3.21
N GLY A 176 27.05 2.57 2.36
CA GLY A 176 27.25 1.17 2.75
C GLY A 176 26.03 0.55 3.45
N GLN A 177 24.90 1.25 3.52
CA GLN A 177 23.70 0.83 4.25
C GLN A 177 22.49 0.72 3.33
N LYS A 178 21.62 -0.27 3.56
CA LYS A 178 20.29 -0.29 2.96
C LYS A 178 19.51 0.96 3.38
N ILE A 179 18.61 1.46 2.52
CA ILE A 179 17.87 2.69 2.86
C ILE A 179 17.07 2.55 4.15
N ILE A 180 16.51 1.37 4.46
CA ILE A 180 15.78 1.15 5.71
C ILE A 180 16.71 1.34 6.93
N ASP A 181 17.93 0.82 6.88
CA ASP A 181 18.91 0.92 7.95
C ASP A 181 19.46 2.36 8.05
N TYR A 182 19.66 3.01 6.90
CA TYR A 182 20.13 4.39 6.82
C TYR A 182 19.09 5.38 7.37
N LEU A 183 17.81 5.15 7.09
CA LEU A 183 16.71 5.96 7.61
C LEU A 183 16.40 5.69 9.09
N LYS A 184 16.77 4.53 9.62
CA LYS A 184 16.41 4.14 10.99
C LYS A 184 16.80 5.19 12.03
N PRO A 185 18.08 5.56 12.22
CA PRO A 185 18.46 6.58 13.21
C PRO A 185 18.12 8.01 12.78
N ARG A 186 17.87 8.26 11.48
CA ARG A 186 17.67 9.62 10.94
C ARG A 186 16.21 10.03 10.88
N LEU A 187 15.33 9.09 10.60
CA LEU A 187 13.90 9.33 10.38
C LEU A 187 13.04 8.53 11.34
N PHE A 188 13.18 7.19 11.35
CA PHE A 188 12.22 6.33 12.03
C PHE A 188 12.31 6.46 13.56
N GLU A 189 13.50 6.39 14.13
CA GLU A 189 13.71 6.56 15.58
C GLU A 189 13.30 7.96 16.07
N PRO A 190 13.70 9.08 15.43
CA PRO A 190 13.24 10.41 15.85
C PRO A 190 11.71 10.58 15.83
N LEU A 191 11.02 9.93 14.88
CA LEU A 191 9.57 9.98 14.79
C LEU A 191 8.88 8.91 15.65
N GLY A 192 9.63 8.01 16.30
CA GLY A 192 9.06 6.87 17.02
C GLY A 192 8.25 5.95 16.10
N ILE A 193 8.80 5.65 14.93
CA ILE A 193 8.23 4.69 13.95
C ILE A 193 9.00 3.38 14.10
N GLU A 194 8.29 2.29 14.34
CA GLU A 194 8.87 0.99 14.62
C GLU A 194 8.23 -0.11 13.75
N GLY A 195 8.90 -1.25 13.63
CA GLY A 195 8.37 -2.45 13.00
C GLY A 195 8.25 -2.41 11.48
N MET A 196 8.70 -1.32 10.81
CA MET A 196 8.68 -1.23 9.35
C MET A 196 9.57 -2.28 8.71
N THR A 197 9.18 -2.72 7.51
CA THR A 197 9.96 -3.63 6.67
C THR A 197 10.06 -3.07 5.25
N TRP A 198 11.07 -3.51 4.50
CA TRP A 198 11.24 -3.09 3.10
C TRP A 198 11.78 -4.24 2.25
N GLU A 199 11.12 -4.52 1.14
CA GLU A 199 11.56 -5.54 0.19
C GLU A 199 12.94 -5.22 -0.41
N THR A 200 13.66 -6.27 -0.80
CA THR A 200 14.97 -6.15 -1.46
C THR A 200 14.97 -6.83 -2.82
N CYS A 201 15.80 -6.33 -3.73
CA CYS A 201 16.16 -7.03 -4.95
C CYS A 201 17.02 -8.28 -4.61
N PRO A 202 17.30 -9.18 -5.57
CA PRO A 202 18.13 -10.36 -5.35
C PRO A 202 19.51 -10.05 -4.74
N ARG A 203 20.11 -8.88 -5.05
CA ARG A 203 21.39 -8.43 -4.51
C ARG A 203 21.30 -7.73 -3.14
N GLY A 204 20.14 -7.77 -2.50
CA GLY A 204 19.93 -7.26 -1.15
C GLY A 204 19.79 -5.73 -1.03
N ILE A 205 19.62 -5.00 -2.14
CA ILE A 205 19.32 -3.57 -2.14
C ILE A 205 17.81 -3.39 -1.93
N ASN A 206 17.39 -2.49 -1.05
CA ASN A 206 15.96 -2.18 -0.91
C ASN A 206 15.40 -1.67 -2.24
N VAL A 207 14.21 -2.14 -2.64
CA VAL A 207 13.65 -1.82 -3.97
C VAL A 207 13.31 -0.34 -4.16
N GLY A 208 13.18 0.43 -3.09
CA GLY A 208 13.03 1.88 -3.12
C GLY A 208 11.73 2.37 -3.75
N GLY A 209 11.39 1.90 -4.94
CA GLY A 209 10.20 2.29 -5.70
C GLY A 209 8.89 1.72 -5.17
N TRP A 210 8.96 0.67 -4.33
CA TRP A 210 7.87 0.01 -3.62
C TRP A 210 8.44 -0.81 -2.46
N GLY A 211 7.63 -1.60 -1.79
CA GLY A 211 8.05 -2.64 -0.86
C GLY A 211 8.21 -2.20 0.60
N LEU A 212 8.05 -0.92 0.93
CA LEU A 212 7.93 -0.47 2.31
C LEU A 212 6.59 -0.93 2.88
N SER A 213 6.62 -1.50 4.08
CA SER A 213 5.44 -1.77 4.90
C SER A 213 5.58 -1.03 6.23
N ILE A 214 4.55 -0.27 6.61
CA ILE A 214 4.56 0.63 7.76
C ILE A 214 3.15 0.78 8.33
N GLN A 215 3.03 1.10 9.61
CA GLN A 215 1.76 1.40 10.26
C GLN A 215 1.21 2.76 9.81
N THR A 216 -0.12 2.91 9.86
CA THR A 216 -0.82 4.15 9.47
C THR A 216 -0.35 5.37 10.27
N GLU A 217 -0.08 5.23 11.56
CA GLU A 217 0.44 6.34 12.37
C GLU A 217 1.86 6.74 11.92
N GLY A 218 2.70 5.79 11.50
CA GLY A 218 4.01 6.08 10.91
C GLY A 218 3.90 6.89 9.62
N LEU A 219 2.91 6.56 8.80
CA LEU A 219 2.60 7.30 7.57
C LEU A 219 2.11 8.74 7.87
N ALA A 220 1.26 8.90 8.89
CA ALA A 220 0.78 10.20 9.34
C ALA A 220 1.91 11.06 9.94
N LYS A 221 2.81 10.47 10.74
CA LYS A 221 4.01 11.14 11.29
C LYS A 221 4.94 11.62 10.18
N PHE A 222 5.11 10.81 9.13
CA PHE A 222 5.91 11.19 7.96
C PHE A 222 5.31 12.43 7.26
N GLY A 223 4.00 12.45 7.01
CA GLY A 223 3.33 13.62 6.45
C GLY A 223 3.43 14.85 7.34
N GLN A 224 3.30 14.68 8.66
CA GLN A 224 3.42 15.77 9.64
C GLN A 224 4.84 16.36 9.67
N LEU A 225 5.88 15.52 9.55
CA LEU A 225 7.26 16.00 9.42
C LEU A 225 7.42 16.93 8.20
N TYR A 226 6.85 16.54 7.06
CA TYR A 226 6.87 17.33 5.84
C TYR A 226 6.07 18.63 5.96
N LEU A 227 4.90 18.58 6.59
CA LEU A 227 4.09 19.76 6.90
C LEU A 227 4.85 20.76 7.79
N GLN A 228 5.58 20.26 8.77
CA GLN A 228 6.39 21.06 9.70
C GLN A 228 7.79 21.40 9.15
N LYS A 229 8.01 21.28 7.85
CA LYS A 229 9.27 21.62 7.18
C LYS A 229 10.50 20.98 7.83
N GLY A 230 10.36 19.72 8.25
CA GLY A 230 11.45 18.91 8.78
C GLY A 230 11.75 19.05 10.25
N VAL A 231 10.95 19.81 10.99
CA VAL A 231 11.08 19.94 12.44
C VAL A 231 10.14 18.93 13.13
N TRP A 232 10.66 18.18 14.10
CA TRP A 232 9.88 17.21 14.88
C TRP A 232 10.14 17.43 16.38
N ASN A 233 9.07 17.68 17.14
CA ASN A 233 9.17 17.99 18.58
C ASN A 233 10.21 19.09 18.88
N GLY A 234 10.23 20.14 18.07
CA GLY A 234 11.16 21.28 18.21
C GLY A 234 12.61 21.01 17.77
N ARG A 235 12.90 19.82 17.24
CA ARG A 235 14.24 19.43 16.75
C ARG A 235 14.24 19.33 15.22
N PRO A 236 15.27 19.87 14.53
CA PRO A 236 15.43 19.65 13.10
C PRO A 236 15.79 18.18 12.84
N VAL A 237 15.01 17.50 12.00
CA VAL A 237 15.22 16.12 11.58
C VAL A 237 15.65 16.07 10.12
N LEU A 238 14.92 16.74 9.23
CA LEU A 238 15.22 16.81 7.80
C LEU A 238 15.38 18.28 7.40
N PRO A 239 16.37 18.66 6.57
CA PRO A 239 16.52 20.06 6.16
C PRO A 239 15.28 20.59 5.44
N ALA A 240 14.81 21.77 5.87
CA ALA A 240 13.65 22.44 5.28
C ALA A 240 13.84 22.68 3.79
N GLN A 241 15.07 22.98 3.35
CA GLN A 241 15.41 23.15 1.95
C GLN A 241 15.12 21.89 1.13
N TRP A 242 15.44 20.69 1.66
CA TRP A 242 15.10 19.45 0.94
C TRP A 242 13.60 19.26 0.81
N ILE A 243 12.84 19.55 1.85
CA ILE A 243 11.38 19.44 1.82
C ILE A 243 10.79 20.37 0.76
N GLU A 244 11.25 21.63 0.72
CA GLU A 244 10.83 22.60 -0.29
C GLU A 244 11.17 22.10 -1.69
N GLU A 245 12.40 21.66 -1.95
CA GLU A 245 12.82 21.09 -3.22
C GLU A 245 11.98 19.87 -3.62
N ALA A 246 11.70 18.98 -2.66
CA ALA A 246 11.00 17.72 -2.93
C ALA A 246 9.51 17.91 -3.21
N THR A 247 8.86 18.91 -2.62
CA THR A 247 7.40 19.08 -2.67
C THR A 247 6.92 20.20 -3.60
N THR A 248 7.84 20.95 -4.23
CA THR A 248 7.52 21.97 -5.23
C THR A 248 7.51 21.38 -6.64
N PHE A 249 6.84 22.10 -7.53
CA PHE A 249 6.78 21.73 -8.95
C PHE A 249 8.17 21.72 -9.59
N LYS A 250 8.54 20.60 -10.22
CA LYS A 250 9.77 20.44 -11.00
C LYS A 250 9.48 20.09 -12.46
N ILE A 251 8.46 19.26 -12.71
CA ILE A 251 8.12 18.80 -14.05
C ILE A 251 6.62 18.56 -14.18
N GLN A 252 6.09 18.81 -15.38
CA GLN A 252 4.69 18.56 -15.73
C GLN A 252 4.52 17.13 -16.23
N GLN A 253 3.48 16.44 -15.77
CA GLN A 253 3.04 15.18 -16.34
C GLN A 253 2.45 15.40 -17.75
N PRO A 254 2.55 14.41 -18.66
CA PRO A 254 1.92 14.49 -19.96
C PRO A 254 0.40 14.57 -19.81
N VAL A 255 -0.19 15.55 -20.47
CA VAL A 255 -1.65 15.74 -20.50
C VAL A 255 -2.24 14.79 -21.55
N PRO A 256 -3.21 13.93 -21.19
CA PRO A 256 -3.87 13.07 -22.15
C PRO A 256 -4.57 13.87 -23.26
N ALA A 257 -4.52 13.39 -24.50
CA ALA A 257 -5.21 14.05 -25.63
C ALA A 257 -6.73 14.16 -25.42
N LYS A 258 -7.31 13.22 -24.64
CA LYS A 258 -8.71 13.23 -24.22
C LYS A 258 -8.77 13.02 -22.71
N PRO A 259 -8.66 14.10 -21.92
CA PRO A 259 -8.72 13.98 -20.47
C PRO A 259 -10.15 13.60 -20.02
N SER A 260 -10.24 12.75 -18.99
CA SER A 260 -11.52 12.34 -18.41
C SER A 260 -12.16 13.42 -17.53
N ARG A 261 -11.39 14.46 -17.16
CA ARG A 261 -11.79 15.61 -16.36
C ARG A 261 -10.92 16.82 -16.70
N PRO A 262 -11.33 18.06 -16.34
CA PRO A 262 -10.47 19.24 -16.45
C PRO A 262 -9.12 19.04 -15.76
N ASN A 263 -8.04 19.56 -16.34
CA ASN A 263 -6.68 19.37 -15.82
C ASN A 263 -6.50 19.94 -14.40
N ASP A 264 -7.13 21.08 -14.12
CA ASP A 264 -7.13 21.74 -12.80
C ASP A 264 -7.92 21.00 -11.71
N GLN A 265 -8.65 19.93 -12.10
CA GLN A 265 -9.36 19.03 -11.19
C GLN A 265 -8.73 17.63 -11.14
N ASN A 266 -7.60 17.42 -11.81
CA ASN A 266 -6.90 16.13 -11.86
C ASN A 266 -5.66 16.19 -10.99
N ASP A 267 -5.67 15.47 -9.87
CA ASP A 267 -4.58 15.43 -8.90
C ASP A 267 -3.29 14.77 -9.42
N TRP A 268 -3.33 14.12 -10.59
CA TRP A 268 -2.15 13.58 -11.27
C TRP A 268 -1.57 14.51 -12.34
N LEU A 269 -2.12 15.73 -12.51
CA LEU A 269 -1.67 16.71 -13.50
C LEU A 269 -1.24 18.06 -12.89
N GLN A 270 -1.01 18.10 -11.56
CA GLN A 270 -0.62 19.34 -10.87
C GLN A 270 0.91 19.51 -10.75
N GLY A 271 1.69 18.64 -11.38
CA GLY A 271 3.14 18.63 -11.33
C GLY A 271 3.72 17.56 -10.39
N TYR A 272 5.04 17.36 -10.53
CA TYR A 272 5.80 16.39 -9.75
C TYR A 272 7.06 17.03 -9.19
N GLY A 273 7.41 16.71 -7.97
CA GLY A 273 8.64 17.14 -7.31
C GLY A 273 9.71 16.05 -7.28
N TYR A 274 10.42 15.89 -6.18
CA TYR A 274 11.35 14.79 -5.94
C TYR A 274 10.64 13.62 -5.27
N GLN A 275 9.96 12.79 -6.07
CA GLN A 275 9.16 11.62 -5.64
C GLN A 275 7.93 11.99 -4.79
N PHE A 276 7.37 13.17 -5.05
CA PHE A 276 6.10 13.66 -4.53
C PHE A 276 5.24 14.20 -5.66
N TRP A 277 3.96 13.86 -5.63
CA TRP A 277 2.94 14.43 -6.49
C TRP A 277 2.45 15.76 -5.93
N ARG A 278 2.33 16.77 -6.80
CA ARG A 278 1.50 17.92 -6.46
C ARG A 278 0.04 17.53 -6.64
N SER A 279 -0.82 18.12 -5.80
CA SER A 279 -2.27 17.95 -5.87
C SER A 279 -2.95 19.29 -6.09
N THR A 280 -4.24 19.24 -6.38
CA THR A 280 -5.12 20.41 -6.30
C THR A 280 -5.08 21.02 -4.89
N HIS A 281 -5.67 22.20 -4.70
CA HIS A 281 -5.75 22.89 -3.40
C HIS A 281 -4.40 23.10 -2.71
N ASN A 282 -3.35 23.39 -3.48
CA ASN A 282 -1.98 23.61 -2.99
C ASN A 282 -1.42 22.44 -2.15
N ALA A 283 -2.04 21.28 -2.20
CA ALA A 283 -1.59 20.09 -1.49
C ALA A 283 -0.46 19.37 -2.23
N PHE A 284 0.23 18.51 -1.53
CA PHE A 284 1.16 17.53 -2.11
C PHE A 284 1.01 16.19 -1.40
N ARG A 285 1.47 15.16 -2.05
CA ARG A 285 1.33 13.82 -1.50
C ARG A 285 2.41 12.85 -1.96
N GLY A 286 2.69 11.82 -1.14
CA GLY A 286 3.13 10.52 -1.59
C GLY A 286 1.92 9.64 -1.81
N ASP A 287 1.94 8.83 -2.87
CA ASP A 287 0.89 7.87 -3.13
C ASP A 287 1.41 6.51 -3.56
N GLY A 288 0.63 5.47 -3.31
CA GLY A 288 0.88 4.11 -3.73
C GLY A 288 -0.36 3.49 -4.38
N ALA A 289 -0.12 2.50 -5.22
CA ALA A 289 -1.17 1.78 -5.90
C ALA A 289 -2.31 1.38 -4.94
N PHE A 290 -3.52 1.42 -5.44
CA PHE A 290 -4.76 1.14 -4.71
C PHE A 290 -5.13 2.15 -3.61
N GLY A 291 -4.47 3.33 -3.56
CA GLY A 291 -4.84 4.42 -2.65
C GLY A 291 -4.15 4.39 -1.30
N GLN A 292 -2.84 4.12 -1.28
CA GLN A 292 -1.99 4.37 -0.13
C GLN A 292 -1.56 5.83 -0.17
N PHE A 293 -2.09 6.69 0.70
CA PHE A 293 -1.83 8.12 0.66
C PHE A 293 -1.21 8.66 1.94
N THR A 294 -0.22 9.53 1.77
CA THR A 294 0.10 10.59 2.72
C THR A 294 -0.18 11.92 2.01
N LEU A 295 -1.33 12.50 2.28
CA LEU A 295 -1.75 13.78 1.72
C LEU A 295 -1.44 14.88 2.73
N VAL A 296 -0.66 15.88 2.30
CA VAL A 296 -0.28 17.04 3.09
C VAL A 296 -0.96 18.28 2.53
N MET A 297 -1.69 18.99 3.37
CA MET A 297 -2.49 20.18 3.03
C MET A 297 -1.95 21.40 3.81
N PRO A 298 -0.94 22.10 3.28
CA PRO A 298 -0.27 23.18 4.00
C PRO A 298 -1.21 24.32 4.40
N ASP A 299 -2.12 24.71 3.49
CA ASP A 299 -3.05 25.83 3.74
C ASP A 299 -4.04 25.53 4.89
N GLN A 300 -4.28 24.25 5.16
CA GLN A 300 -5.15 23.78 6.23
C GLN A 300 -4.37 23.34 7.47
N ASP A 301 -3.04 23.37 7.47
CA ASP A 301 -2.22 22.76 8.52
C ASP A 301 -2.72 21.35 8.88
N ALA A 302 -2.89 20.50 7.85
CA ALA A 302 -3.50 19.18 7.98
C ALA A 302 -2.75 18.10 7.21
N VAL A 303 -2.87 16.87 7.72
CA VAL A 303 -2.36 15.65 7.07
C VAL A 303 -3.44 14.59 7.07
N MET A 304 -3.53 13.84 5.97
CA MET A 304 -4.39 12.68 5.86
C MET A 304 -3.57 11.46 5.44
N ALA A 305 -3.51 10.45 6.29
CA ALA A 305 -2.96 9.14 5.97
C ALA A 305 -4.10 8.18 5.69
N ILE A 306 -4.06 7.49 4.54
CA ILE A 306 -5.07 6.51 4.12
C ILE A 306 -4.36 5.27 3.62
N THR A 307 -4.89 4.09 3.99
CA THR A 307 -4.57 2.82 3.33
C THR A 307 -5.85 2.19 2.80
N SER A 308 -5.78 1.59 1.61
CA SER A 308 -6.98 1.09 0.92
C SER A 308 -6.67 0.05 -0.16
N GLU A 309 -7.71 -0.59 -0.67
CA GLU A 309 -7.70 -1.32 -1.95
C GLU A 309 -8.79 -0.76 -2.87
N SER A 310 -8.46 0.32 -3.58
CA SER A 310 -9.40 0.99 -4.50
C SER A 310 -8.77 1.22 -5.87
N GLY A 311 -9.51 0.89 -6.92
CA GLY A 311 -9.13 1.21 -8.29
C GLY A 311 -9.35 2.70 -8.66
N ASP A 312 -10.24 3.39 -7.93
CA ASP A 312 -10.54 4.82 -8.15
C ASP A 312 -9.84 5.70 -7.12
N MET A 313 -8.55 5.89 -7.32
CA MET A 313 -7.71 6.71 -6.43
C MET A 313 -8.09 8.19 -6.49
N GLN A 314 -8.47 8.70 -7.67
CA GLN A 314 -8.90 10.10 -7.81
C GLN A 314 -10.23 10.33 -7.08
N GLY A 315 -11.18 9.41 -7.19
CA GLY A 315 -12.43 9.52 -6.48
C GLY A 315 -12.27 9.55 -4.95
N GLN A 316 -11.26 8.88 -4.40
CA GLN A 316 -10.93 9.00 -2.98
C GLN A 316 -10.47 10.43 -2.61
N LEU A 317 -9.61 11.04 -3.43
CA LEU A 317 -9.17 12.44 -3.22
C LEU A 317 -10.33 13.42 -3.41
N ASP A 318 -11.20 13.18 -4.40
CA ASP A 318 -12.40 14.00 -4.62
C ASP A 318 -13.30 14.05 -3.37
N LEU A 319 -13.40 12.94 -2.61
CA LEU A 319 -14.14 12.92 -1.36
C LEU A 319 -13.46 13.75 -0.27
N VAL A 320 -12.13 13.76 -0.20
CA VAL A 320 -11.38 14.63 0.72
C VAL A 320 -11.68 16.10 0.39
N TRP A 321 -11.58 16.47 -0.88
CA TRP A 321 -11.85 17.85 -1.34
C TRP A 321 -13.29 18.26 -1.10
N LYS A 322 -14.23 17.37 -1.34
CA LYS A 322 -15.65 17.65 -1.21
C LYS A 322 -16.14 17.75 0.23
N HIS A 323 -15.65 16.89 1.13
CA HIS A 323 -16.20 16.72 2.48
C HIS A 323 -15.28 17.25 3.58
N LEU A 324 -13.97 16.94 3.50
CA LEU A 324 -13.04 17.32 4.57
C LEU A 324 -12.50 18.74 4.39
N LEU A 325 -12.17 19.17 3.18
CA LEU A 325 -11.66 20.51 2.95
C LEU A 325 -12.63 21.59 3.46
N PRO A 326 -13.94 21.59 3.13
CA PRO A 326 -14.87 22.59 3.65
C PRO A 326 -15.20 22.39 5.14
N ALA A 327 -14.94 21.23 5.70
CA ALA A 327 -15.13 20.97 7.13
C ALA A 327 -14.04 21.59 8.02
N MET A 328 -12.88 21.96 7.45
CA MET A 328 -11.77 22.60 8.15
C MET A 328 -11.94 24.12 8.15
N LYS A 329 -11.92 24.75 9.33
CA LYS A 329 -11.99 26.20 9.54
C LYS A 329 -10.73 26.69 10.19
N GLU A 330 -10.44 27.97 10.02
CA GLU A 330 -9.25 28.61 10.58
C GLU A 330 -9.25 28.61 12.11
N LYS A 331 -10.44 28.79 12.71
CA LYS A 331 -10.61 28.84 14.17
C LYS A 331 -11.27 27.58 14.70
N SER A 332 -11.08 27.32 16.00
CA SER A 332 -11.84 26.28 16.69
C SER A 332 -13.35 26.48 16.50
N LEU A 333 -14.08 25.39 16.42
CA LEU A 333 -15.53 25.39 16.32
C LEU A 333 -16.16 25.24 17.73
N PRO A 334 -17.40 25.70 17.90
CA PRO A 334 -18.17 25.33 19.08
C PRO A 334 -18.25 23.80 19.22
N ALA A 335 -18.24 23.33 20.47
CA ALA A 335 -18.37 21.91 20.73
C ALA A 335 -19.70 21.36 20.16
N ASP A 336 -19.64 20.25 19.47
CA ASP A 336 -20.82 19.49 18.97
C ASP A 336 -20.79 18.06 19.54
N PRO A 337 -21.28 17.86 20.77
CA PRO A 337 -21.23 16.54 21.42
C PRO A 337 -22.03 15.47 20.66
N SER A 338 -23.08 15.87 19.95
CA SER A 338 -23.93 14.92 19.18
C SER A 338 -23.17 14.37 17.99
N SER A 339 -22.66 15.23 17.12
CA SER A 339 -21.90 14.80 15.93
C SER A 339 -20.60 14.08 16.32
N LEU A 340 -19.94 14.53 17.39
CA LEU A 340 -18.75 13.85 17.92
C LEU A 340 -19.07 12.43 18.41
N ALA A 341 -20.20 12.22 19.10
CA ALA A 341 -20.61 10.90 19.55
C ALA A 341 -20.91 9.97 18.38
N GLN A 342 -21.62 10.47 17.36
CA GLN A 342 -21.92 9.72 16.13
C GLN A 342 -20.62 9.36 15.37
N LEU A 343 -19.70 10.31 15.21
CA LEU A 343 -18.39 10.06 14.58
C LEU A 343 -17.61 8.99 15.33
N ARG A 344 -17.52 9.07 16.66
CA ARG A 344 -16.82 8.06 17.48
C ARG A 344 -17.45 6.68 17.33
N GLN A 345 -18.77 6.59 17.35
CA GLN A 345 -19.48 5.33 17.12
C GLN A 345 -19.18 4.78 15.73
N LYS A 346 -19.20 5.64 14.69
CA LYS A 346 -18.85 5.24 13.33
C LYS A 346 -17.43 4.70 13.23
N LEU A 347 -16.43 5.43 13.75
CA LEU A 347 -15.03 5.04 13.69
C LEU A 347 -14.75 3.70 14.39
N VAL A 348 -15.42 3.41 15.51
CA VAL A 348 -15.28 2.14 16.23
C VAL A 348 -15.94 0.97 15.49
N SER A 349 -17.00 1.24 14.71
CA SER A 349 -17.77 0.23 13.99
C SER A 349 -17.27 -0.08 12.59
N LEU A 350 -16.18 0.57 12.14
CA LEU A 350 -15.61 0.36 10.80
C LEU A 350 -15.22 -1.11 10.61
N ALA A 351 -15.75 -1.73 9.56
CA ALA A 351 -15.46 -3.11 9.21
C ALA A 351 -15.60 -3.33 7.70
N LEU A 352 -14.76 -4.16 7.14
CA LEU A 352 -14.93 -4.66 5.79
C LEU A 352 -16.07 -5.70 5.75
N THR A 353 -16.73 -5.73 4.62
CA THR A 353 -17.86 -6.63 4.42
C THR A 353 -17.38 -8.08 4.35
N LEU A 354 -17.99 -8.94 5.12
CA LEU A 354 -17.84 -10.40 5.02
C LEU A 354 -18.58 -10.94 3.79
N PRO A 355 -18.23 -12.12 3.28
CA PRO A 355 -19.04 -12.81 2.29
C PRO A 355 -20.50 -12.91 2.77
N ASN A 356 -21.42 -12.48 1.92
CA ASN A 356 -22.85 -12.50 2.24
C ASN A 356 -23.43 -13.89 1.98
N GLY A 357 -24.23 -14.40 2.90
CA GLY A 357 -24.85 -15.72 2.76
C GLY A 357 -25.35 -16.29 4.08
N GLN A 358 -25.59 -17.61 4.07
CA GLN A 358 -26.08 -18.33 5.25
C GLN A 358 -24.92 -18.83 6.11
N THR A 359 -25.15 -19.02 7.40
CA THR A 359 -24.15 -19.52 8.35
C THR A 359 -24.00 -21.05 8.32
N SER A 360 -24.92 -21.75 7.70
CA SER A 360 -24.90 -23.22 7.61
C SER A 360 -25.58 -23.70 6.33
N SER A 361 -25.32 -24.96 5.95
CA SER A 361 -25.95 -25.66 4.84
C SER A 361 -26.20 -27.12 5.21
N PRO A 362 -27.25 -27.78 4.66
CA PRO A 362 -27.44 -29.21 4.75
C PRO A 362 -26.25 -30.02 4.24
N THR A 363 -25.51 -29.49 3.26
CA THR A 363 -24.31 -30.09 2.68
C THR A 363 -23.19 -30.34 3.69
N VAL A 364 -23.11 -29.55 4.76
CA VAL A 364 -22.14 -29.76 5.86
C VAL A 364 -22.17 -31.20 6.40
N ARG A 365 -23.35 -31.80 6.55
CA ARG A 365 -23.49 -33.18 7.07
C ARG A 365 -22.80 -34.23 6.19
N ARG A 366 -22.71 -33.93 4.88
CA ARG A 366 -22.14 -34.87 3.89
C ARG A 366 -20.64 -34.73 3.77
N ILE A 367 -20.10 -33.51 3.93
CA ILE A 367 -18.72 -33.19 3.57
C ILE A 367 -17.80 -32.92 4.78
N SER A 368 -18.36 -32.52 5.93
CA SER A 368 -17.53 -32.19 7.10
C SER A 368 -16.74 -33.39 7.61
N GLY A 369 -15.43 -33.20 7.75
CA GLY A 369 -14.48 -34.24 8.13
C GLY A 369 -14.12 -35.22 7.00
N LYS A 370 -14.62 -35.01 5.79
CA LYS A 370 -14.26 -35.82 4.61
C LYS A 370 -13.06 -35.20 3.88
N ALA A 371 -12.23 -36.07 3.31
CA ALA A 371 -11.13 -35.66 2.45
C ALA A 371 -11.49 -35.92 0.99
N PHE A 372 -11.01 -35.02 0.12
CA PHE A 372 -11.18 -35.08 -1.32
C PHE A 372 -9.81 -35.25 -1.96
N LYS A 373 -9.62 -36.28 -2.77
CA LYS A 373 -8.42 -36.45 -3.61
C LYS A 373 -8.50 -35.48 -4.79
N LEU A 374 -7.54 -34.59 -4.90
CA LEU A 374 -7.48 -33.61 -6.00
C LEU A 374 -6.89 -34.23 -7.26
N GLU A 375 -7.38 -33.80 -8.41
CA GLU A 375 -6.77 -34.08 -9.70
C GLU A 375 -5.41 -33.37 -9.79
N ALA A 376 -4.53 -33.86 -10.68
CA ALA A 376 -3.22 -33.23 -10.90
C ALA A 376 -3.38 -31.75 -11.29
N ASN A 377 -2.65 -30.88 -10.62
CA ASN A 377 -2.75 -29.42 -10.80
C ASN A 377 -1.38 -28.76 -10.65
N GLU A 378 -1.24 -27.55 -11.19
CA GLU A 378 0.00 -26.77 -11.20
C GLU A 378 0.44 -26.29 -9.82
N LEU A 379 -0.45 -26.26 -8.81
CA LEU A 379 -0.10 -25.94 -7.44
C LEU A 379 0.50 -27.13 -6.66
N GLY A 380 0.50 -28.33 -7.25
CA GLY A 380 1.01 -29.55 -6.62
C GLY A 380 0.15 -30.05 -5.46
N LEU A 381 -1.05 -29.53 -5.27
CA LEU A 381 -1.96 -29.92 -4.21
C LEU A 381 -2.60 -31.28 -4.51
N GLN A 382 -2.60 -32.18 -3.53
CA GLN A 382 -3.03 -33.58 -3.67
C GLN A 382 -4.38 -33.88 -3.02
N SER A 383 -4.71 -33.14 -1.94
CA SER A 383 -5.98 -33.32 -1.25
C SER A 383 -6.50 -32.03 -0.62
N ALA A 384 -7.82 -31.99 -0.45
CA ALA A 384 -8.53 -30.97 0.29
C ALA A 384 -9.44 -31.63 1.34
N SER A 385 -9.63 -31.01 2.49
CA SER A 385 -10.63 -31.41 3.47
C SER A 385 -11.27 -30.20 4.12
N PHE A 386 -12.52 -30.36 4.58
CA PHE A 386 -13.29 -29.31 5.23
C PHE A 386 -13.81 -29.83 6.56
N ALA A 387 -13.53 -29.12 7.64
CA ALA A 387 -14.10 -29.41 8.95
C ALA A 387 -14.95 -28.23 9.41
N PHE A 388 -16.26 -28.36 9.25
CA PHE A 388 -17.21 -27.35 9.68
C PHE A 388 -17.58 -27.50 11.17
N ARG A 389 -17.62 -26.38 11.86
CA ARG A 389 -18.15 -26.21 13.20
C ARG A 389 -19.25 -25.16 13.17
N MET A 390 -19.86 -24.85 14.31
CA MET A 390 -20.98 -23.91 14.36
C MET A 390 -20.63 -22.52 13.82
N ASP A 391 -19.42 -22.03 14.10
CA ASP A 391 -18.98 -20.66 13.79
C ASP A 391 -17.67 -20.59 12.99
N ALA A 392 -17.20 -21.73 12.47
CA ALA A 392 -15.95 -21.80 11.72
C ALA A 392 -15.91 -22.99 10.74
N CYS A 393 -15.06 -22.83 9.71
CA CYS A 393 -14.63 -23.91 8.80
C CYS A 393 -13.11 -23.98 8.82
N LEU A 394 -12.55 -25.17 8.99
CA LEU A 394 -11.13 -25.43 8.74
C LEU A 394 -11.01 -26.05 7.34
N LEU A 395 -10.45 -25.30 6.40
CA LEU A 395 -10.00 -25.81 5.11
C LEU A 395 -8.55 -26.27 5.25
N THR A 396 -8.28 -27.52 4.89
CA THR A 396 -6.93 -28.08 4.85
C THR A 396 -6.61 -28.52 3.44
N LEU A 397 -5.56 -27.95 2.85
CA LEU A 397 -4.99 -28.33 1.56
C LEU A 397 -3.63 -28.99 1.80
N ARG A 398 -3.34 -30.10 1.10
CA ARG A 398 -2.07 -30.82 1.26
C ARG A 398 -1.39 -30.97 -0.08
N ASP A 399 -0.11 -30.69 -0.11
CA ASP A 399 0.82 -31.08 -1.15
C ASP A 399 1.63 -32.32 -0.73
N SER A 400 2.72 -32.66 -1.43
CA SER A 400 3.58 -33.81 -1.11
C SER A 400 4.40 -33.64 0.17
N GLN A 401 4.57 -32.41 0.67
CA GLN A 401 5.48 -32.08 1.77
C GLN A 401 4.82 -31.32 2.91
N HIS A 402 3.76 -30.54 2.63
CA HIS A 402 3.17 -29.60 3.56
C HIS A 402 1.66 -29.72 3.66
N GLU A 403 1.17 -29.29 4.80
CA GLU A 403 -0.24 -29.08 5.08
C GLU A 403 -0.51 -27.60 5.28
N HIS A 404 -1.45 -27.06 4.49
CA HIS A 404 -1.87 -25.66 4.55
C HIS A 404 -3.27 -25.60 5.17
N SER A 405 -3.34 -25.27 6.44
CA SER A 405 -4.60 -25.16 7.18
C SER A 405 -5.07 -23.71 7.28
N ILE A 406 -6.29 -23.42 6.85
CA ILE A 406 -6.92 -22.11 6.85
C ILE A 406 -8.18 -22.16 7.72
N ALA A 407 -8.12 -21.51 8.89
CA ALA A 407 -9.26 -21.38 9.78
C ALA A 407 -10.12 -20.20 9.35
N CYS A 408 -11.32 -20.47 8.83
CA CYS A 408 -12.27 -19.48 8.33
C CYS A 408 -13.39 -19.27 9.33
N GLY A 409 -13.62 -18.03 9.80
CA GLY A 409 -14.76 -17.68 10.62
C GLY A 409 -16.05 -17.64 9.80
N ILE A 410 -17.17 -18.12 10.33
CA ILE A 410 -18.48 -17.97 9.71
C ILE A 410 -19.16 -16.74 10.33
N ALA A 411 -19.58 -15.79 9.50
CA ALA A 411 -20.12 -14.49 9.90
C ALA A 411 -19.20 -13.65 10.83
N ARG A 412 -17.92 -13.95 10.82
CA ARG A 412 -16.90 -13.20 11.58
C ARG A 412 -15.52 -13.37 10.94
N TRP A 413 -14.62 -12.44 11.20
CA TRP A 413 -13.21 -12.59 10.83
C TRP A 413 -12.49 -13.54 11.82
N GLN A 414 -11.78 -14.53 11.28
CA GLN A 414 -10.86 -15.40 12.02
C GLN A 414 -9.43 -15.13 11.55
N ARG A 415 -8.53 -14.81 12.48
CA ARG A 415 -7.12 -14.61 12.17
C ARG A 415 -6.37 -15.92 12.15
N GLY A 416 -5.35 -15.97 11.30
CA GLY A 416 -4.46 -17.08 11.11
C GLY A 416 -3.26 -16.71 10.25
N GLU A 417 -2.58 -17.73 9.78
CA GLU A 417 -1.46 -17.61 8.85
C GLU A 417 -1.60 -18.65 7.74
N THR A 418 -1.03 -18.36 6.56
CA THR A 418 -0.99 -19.31 5.45
C THR A 418 0.31 -19.19 4.66
N ALA A 419 0.86 -20.34 4.28
CA ALA A 419 1.93 -20.45 3.30
C ALA A 419 1.44 -21.06 1.97
N LEU A 420 0.14 -20.95 1.69
CA LEU A 420 -0.46 -21.47 0.47
C LEU A 420 0.24 -20.91 -0.77
N PRO A 421 0.70 -21.75 -1.73
CA PRO A 421 1.37 -21.29 -2.93
C PRO A 421 0.54 -20.30 -3.76
N GLY A 422 1.22 -19.30 -4.32
CA GLY A 422 0.58 -18.32 -5.20
C GLY A 422 -0.11 -17.15 -4.50
N THR A 423 -0.01 -17.03 -3.19
CA THR A 423 -0.63 -15.94 -2.41
C THR A 423 0.37 -15.23 -1.49
N PRO A 424 0.19 -13.93 -1.16
CA PRO A 424 -0.73 -12.98 -1.80
C PRO A 424 -0.30 -12.62 -3.21
N PRO A 425 -1.24 -12.14 -4.06
CA PRO A 425 -0.88 -11.64 -5.40
C PRO A 425 0.04 -10.43 -5.28
N ARG A 426 0.97 -10.28 -6.23
CA ARG A 426 1.89 -9.14 -6.32
C ARG A 426 1.60 -8.32 -7.55
N LEU A 427 1.63 -7.00 -7.42
CA LEU A 427 1.44 -6.07 -8.54
C LEU A 427 2.57 -6.20 -9.57
N ILE A 428 3.80 -6.35 -9.08
CA ILE A 428 4.97 -6.59 -9.91
C ILE A 428 5.46 -8.00 -9.62
N SER A 429 5.31 -8.89 -10.58
CA SER A 429 5.79 -10.27 -10.48
C SER A 429 7.32 -10.28 -10.52
N GLY A 430 7.93 -10.60 -9.43
CA GLY A 430 9.38 -10.62 -9.29
C GLY A 430 9.79 -11.21 -7.96
N GLY A 431 9.69 -12.44 -7.89
CA GLY A 431 9.98 -13.24 -6.73
C GLY A 431 8.73 -13.86 -6.18
N ALA A 432 8.68 -15.19 -6.25
CA ALA A 432 7.81 -15.96 -5.40
C ALA A 432 7.96 -15.46 -3.95
N PRO A 433 6.91 -15.48 -3.14
CA PRO A 433 7.07 -15.35 -1.70
C PRO A 433 8.25 -16.24 -1.31
N ARG A 434 9.14 -15.74 -0.46
CA ARG A 434 10.22 -16.61 0.06
C ARG A 434 9.54 -17.86 0.56
N SER A 435 9.87 -19.01 -0.03
CA SER A 435 9.28 -20.26 0.38
C SER A 435 9.50 -20.41 1.89
N GLY A 436 8.43 -20.66 2.64
CA GLY A 436 8.49 -20.91 4.07
C GLY A 436 8.13 -19.76 5.01
N THR A 437 7.89 -18.51 4.53
CA THR A 437 7.37 -17.46 5.41
C THR A 437 5.85 -17.40 5.27
N PRO A 438 5.08 -17.74 6.30
CA PRO A 438 3.63 -17.65 6.24
C PRO A 438 3.18 -16.20 6.18
N PHE A 439 2.10 -15.94 5.44
CA PHE A 439 1.40 -14.66 5.41
C PHE A 439 0.34 -14.62 6.49
N LYS A 440 0.21 -13.51 7.16
CA LYS A 440 -0.85 -13.25 8.11
C LYS A 440 -2.16 -12.99 7.37
N ILE A 441 -3.19 -13.73 7.74
CA ILE A 441 -4.51 -13.64 7.11
C ILE A 441 -5.61 -13.41 8.13
N ALA A 442 -6.70 -12.79 7.67
CA ALA A 442 -7.99 -12.84 8.34
C ALA A 442 -9.01 -13.40 7.36
N THR A 443 -9.73 -14.43 7.77
CA THR A 443 -10.60 -15.18 6.89
C THR A 443 -12.03 -15.17 7.41
N GLY A 444 -12.97 -14.89 6.52
CA GLY A 444 -14.40 -14.95 6.80
C GLY A 444 -15.16 -15.61 5.67
N GLY A 445 -16.19 -16.37 5.96
CA GLY A 445 -16.93 -17.10 4.95
C GLY A 445 -18.43 -17.24 5.24
N ALA A 446 -19.15 -17.62 4.19
CA ALA A 446 -20.58 -17.87 4.23
C ALA A 446 -20.99 -18.87 3.13
N TRP A 447 -22.13 -19.52 3.32
CA TRP A 447 -22.78 -20.31 2.30
C TRP A 447 -23.60 -19.42 1.36
N LYS A 448 -23.21 -19.33 0.11
CA LYS A 448 -23.92 -18.55 -0.93
C LYS A 448 -25.24 -19.17 -1.30
N ASP A 449 -25.26 -20.50 -1.35
CA ASP A 449 -26.39 -21.38 -1.58
C ASP A 449 -26.16 -22.72 -0.86
N GLU A 450 -27.00 -23.72 -1.11
CA GLU A 450 -26.92 -25.04 -0.46
C GLU A 450 -25.59 -25.75 -0.70
N ASN A 451 -24.96 -25.56 -1.87
CA ASN A 451 -23.79 -26.31 -2.30
C ASN A 451 -22.52 -25.45 -2.50
N THR A 452 -22.59 -24.14 -2.30
CA THR A 452 -21.48 -23.21 -2.54
C THR A 452 -21.07 -22.50 -1.25
N PHE A 453 -19.86 -22.79 -0.77
CA PHE A 453 -19.23 -22.08 0.34
C PHE A 453 -18.18 -21.11 -0.20
N GLU A 454 -18.27 -19.84 0.18
CA GLU A 454 -17.33 -18.80 -0.22
C GLU A 454 -16.55 -18.30 0.98
N MET A 455 -15.24 -18.21 0.84
CA MET A 455 -14.32 -17.65 1.84
C MET A 455 -13.59 -16.45 1.24
N MET A 456 -13.37 -15.43 2.05
CA MET A 456 -12.48 -14.32 1.76
C MET A 456 -11.26 -14.42 2.66
N LEU A 457 -10.05 -14.43 2.05
CA LEU A 457 -8.77 -14.42 2.75
C LEU A 457 -8.13 -13.04 2.59
N ARG A 458 -8.14 -12.23 3.64
CA ARG A 458 -7.48 -10.93 3.68
C ARG A 458 -6.06 -11.07 4.15
N TYR A 459 -5.09 -10.65 3.34
CA TYR A 459 -3.68 -10.53 3.73
C TYR A 459 -3.48 -9.18 4.40
N TYR A 460 -3.80 -9.08 5.70
CA TYR A 460 -4.01 -7.78 6.37
C TYR A 460 -2.76 -6.93 6.59
N GLU A 461 -1.59 -7.39 6.15
CA GLU A 461 -0.39 -6.57 6.00
C GLU A 461 -0.21 -6.04 4.55
N THR A 462 -1.18 -6.29 3.68
CA THR A 462 -1.25 -5.85 2.28
C THR A 462 -2.63 -5.29 1.96
N PRO A 463 -2.83 -4.60 0.83
CA PRO A 463 -4.18 -4.25 0.38
C PRO A 463 -5.03 -5.46 0.02
N HIS A 464 -4.44 -6.60 -0.33
CA HIS A 464 -5.04 -7.64 -1.15
C HIS A 464 -5.79 -8.72 -0.37
N HIS A 465 -6.69 -9.36 -1.11
CA HIS A 465 -7.42 -10.53 -0.66
C HIS A 465 -7.62 -11.54 -1.78
N ASP A 466 -7.89 -12.77 -1.37
CA ASP A 466 -8.42 -13.82 -2.24
C ASP A 466 -9.87 -14.13 -1.88
N THR A 467 -10.69 -14.36 -2.89
CA THR A 467 -11.96 -15.06 -2.74
C THR A 467 -11.76 -16.52 -3.15
N VAL A 468 -12.13 -17.45 -2.29
CA VAL A 468 -12.07 -18.89 -2.52
C VAL A 468 -13.48 -19.42 -2.54
N THR A 469 -13.93 -19.91 -3.70
CA THR A 469 -15.26 -20.46 -3.89
C THR A 469 -15.17 -21.99 -3.95
N CYS A 470 -15.86 -22.65 -3.03
CA CYS A 470 -15.90 -24.10 -2.92
C CYS A 470 -17.31 -24.58 -3.28
N ARG A 471 -17.45 -25.25 -4.43
CA ARG A 471 -18.72 -25.84 -4.88
C ARG A 471 -18.70 -27.34 -4.68
N PHE A 472 -19.73 -27.87 -4.02
CA PHE A 472 -19.90 -29.29 -3.73
C PHE A 472 -21.02 -29.88 -4.57
N ASP A 473 -20.74 -30.94 -5.33
CA ASP A 473 -21.73 -31.68 -6.09
C ASP A 473 -21.56 -33.18 -5.86
N GLY A 474 -22.50 -33.78 -5.15
CA GLY A 474 -22.42 -35.19 -4.78
C GLY A 474 -21.15 -35.49 -3.99
N GLY A 475 -20.27 -36.30 -4.57
CA GLY A 475 -18.95 -36.64 -4.00
C GLY A 475 -17.79 -35.83 -4.59
N GLN A 476 -18.05 -34.73 -5.27
CA GLN A 476 -17.06 -33.88 -5.90
C GLN A 476 -16.99 -32.50 -5.22
N VAL A 477 -15.80 -31.90 -5.20
CA VAL A 477 -15.58 -30.49 -4.85
C VAL A 477 -14.82 -29.79 -5.98
N GLU A 478 -15.24 -28.57 -6.27
CA GLU A 478 -14.54 -27.62 -7.12
C GLU A 478 -14.11 -26.43 -6.26
N ILE A 479 -12.80 -26.11 -6.26
CA ILE A 479 -12.24 -24.98 -5.49
C ILE A 479 -11.63 -24.01 -6.49
N ALA A 480 -12.23 -22.84 -6.61
CA ALA A 480 -11.77 -21.75 -7.46
C ALA A 480 -11.21 -20.60 -6.62
N PHE A 481 -10.17 -19.96 -7.15
CA PHE A 481 -9.51 -18.79 -6.53
C PHE A 481 -9.74 -17.56 -7.39
N MET A 482 -9.94 -16.41 -6.74
CA MET A 482 -9.95 -15.12 -7.41
C MET A 482 -9.22 -14.11 -6.53
N ASN A 483 -8.06 -13.63 -6.98
CA ASN A 483 -7.36 -12.56 -6.27
C ASN A 483 -7.99 -11.19 -6.58
N SER A 484 -7.90 -10.27 -5.63
CA SER A 484 -8.52 -8.93 -5.73
C SER A 484 -8.00 -8.11 -6.90
N ILE A 485 -6.71 -8.23 -7.27
CA ILE A 485 -6.14 -7.50 -8.42
C ILE A 485 -6.76 -8.01 -9.72
N ALA A 486 -6.87 -9.33 -9.89
CA ALA A 486 -7.53 -9.93 -11.06
C ALA A 486 -9.02 -9.57 -11.11
N ALA A 487 -9.69 -9.52 -9.96
CA ALA A 487 -11.10 -9.14 -9.86
C ALA A 487 -11.38 -7.70 -10.32
N MET A 488 -10.41 -6.79 -10.19
CA MET A 488 -10.51 -5.40 -10.65
C MET A 488 -10.26 -5.23 -12.15
N SER A 489 -9.83 -6.28 -12.87
CA SER A 489 -9.59 -6.19 -14.31
C SER A 489 -10.91 -6.22 -15.10
N ALA A 490 -10.89 -5.70 -16.33
CA ALA A 490 -12.05 -5.74 -17.23
C ALA A 490 -12.48 -7.17 -17.60
N THR A 491 -11.54 -8.11 -17.58
CA THR A 491 -11.75 -9.55 -17.76
C THR A 491 -11.15 -10.31 -16.59
N PRO A 492 -11.89 -10.46 -15.46
CA PRO A 492 -11.38 -11.10 -14.28
C PRO A 492 -10.94 -12.54 -14.55
N THR A 493 -9.65 -12.82 -14.39
CA THR A 493 -9.09 -14.15 -14.58
C THR A 493 -7.97 -14.38 -13.58
N ASP A 494 -8.13 -15.37 -12.71
CA ASP A 494 -7.05 -15.82 -11.84
C ASP A 494 -6.17 -16.82 -12.60
N LYS A 495 -4.86 -16.72 -12.41
CA LYS A 495 -3.90 -17.62 -13.06
C LYS A 495 -3.81 -19.00 -12.40
N ARG A 496 -4.32 -19.12 -11.18
CA ARG A 496 -4.33 -20.40 -10.46
C ARG A 496 -5.37 -21.33 -11.07
N PRO A 497 -5.09 -22.65 -11.15
CA PRO A 497 -6.05 -23.61 -11.65
C PRO A 497 -7.24 -23.74 -10.70
N VAL A 498 -8.39 -24.08 -11.26
CA VAL A 498 -9.52 -24.60 -10.49
C VAL A 498 -9.16 -26.02 -10.04
N LEU A 499 -9.24 -26.27 -8.72
CA LEU A 499 -8.95 -27.59 -8.16
C LEU A 499 -10.23 -28.43 -8.19
N ILE A 500 -10.15 -29.61 -8.77
CA ILE A 500 -11.24 -30.59 -8.80
C ILE A 500 -10.88 -31.77 -7.92
N GLY A 501 -11.73 -32.09 -6.94
CA GLY A 501 -11.50 -33.16 -6.00
C GLY A 501 -12.67 -34.13 -5.92
N ARG A 502 -12.35 -35.43 -5.67
CA ARG A 502 -13.33 -36.47 -5.43
C ARG A 502 -13.21 -36.99 -4.01
N MET A 503 -14.37 -37.13 -3.34
CA MET A 503 -14.42 -37.61 -1.96
C MET A 503 -13.79 -38.98 -1.85
N MET A 504 -12.91 -39.13 -0.89
CA MET A 504 -12.33 -40.41 -0.52
C MET A 504 -13.33 -41.16 0.35
N GLY A 505 -13.49 -42.46 0.09
CA GLY A 505 -14.43 -43.33 0.78
C GLY A 505 -14.16 -43.47 2.30
#